data_b0f7a3ffba21851f4728dd7c71f18031
#
_entry.id   b0f7a3ffba21851f4728dd7c71f18031
#
_cell.length_a   1.000
_cell.length_b   1.000
_cell.length_c   1.000
_cell.angle_alpha   90.00
_cell.angle_beta   90.00
_cell.angle_gamma   90.00
#
_symmetry.space_group_name_H-M   'P 1'
#
loop_
_entity.id
_entity.type
_entity.pdbx_description
1 polymer ?
#
loop_
_entity_poly.entity_id
_entity_poly.type
_entity_poly.pdbx_seq_one_letter_code
_entity_poly.pdbx_strand_id
1 'polypeptide(L)'
;MAIKILIVEDEKRMYNYLKKMLLKIDASYDITGPITNVAELRDTLQNEEHYDLLVSDVRINGGTCFNAFVVVRPKMPVIFVTAYDEYALKAFKNNGIAYVQKPVEEEELREALEKAKKMLSPENEIDKILAMKL
;
A
#
# COMPACT_ATOMS: atom_id res chain seq x y z
N MET A 1 13.23 6.37 -12.07
CA MET A 1 13.46 6.17 -10.63
C MET A 1 12.64 5.00 -10.11
N ALA A 2 13.21 4.24 -9.18
CA ALA A 2 12.50 3.09 -8.60
C ALA A 2 11.39 3.56 -7.68
N ILE A 3 10.25 2.89 -7.77
CA ILE A 3 9.12 3.12 -6.85
C ILE A 3 9.44 2.43 -5.53
N LYS A 4 9.38 3.18 -4.45
CA LYS A 4 9.62 2.67 -3.10
C LYS A 4 8.33 2.14 -2.49
N ILE A 5 8.31 0.86 -2.19
CA ILE A 5 7.13 0.18 -1.64
C ILE A 5 7.42 -0.28 -0.22
N LEU A 6 6.55 0.12 0.72
CA LEU A 6 6.58 -0.40 2.08
C LEU A 6 5.52 -1.50 2.21
N ILE A 7 5.93 -2.68 2.67
CA ILE A 7 5.01 -3.80 2.87
C ILE A 7 4.74 -4.01 4.36
N VAL A 8 3.45 -4.09 4.69
CA VAL A 8 2.95 -4.39 6.03
C VAL A 8 2.29 -5.76 5.99
N GLU A 9 2.92 -6.73 6.63
CA GLU A 9 2.47 -8.11 6.67
C GLU A 9 3.15 -8.84 7.83
N ASP A 10 2.39 -9.42 8.74
CA ASP A 10 2.95 -10.10 9.92
C ASP A 10 3.27 -11.58 9.69
N GLU A 11 2.81 -12.15 8.59
CA GLU A 11 3.12 -13.54 8.23
C GLU A 11 4.30 -13.58 7.25
N LYS A 12 5.40 -14.17 7.67
CA LYS A 12 6.64 -14.20 6.90
C LYS A 12 6.49 -14.84 5.52
N ARG A 13 5.76 -15.94 5.44
CA ARG A 13 5.51 -16.64 4.16
C ARG A 13 4.76 -15.74 3.18
N MET A 14 3.76 -15.03 3.68
CA MET A 14 2.96 -14.13 2.86
C MET A 14 3.78 -12.92 2.41
N TYR A 15 4.59 -12.37 3.31
CA TYR A 15 5.52 -11.30 2.95
C TYR A 15 6.45 -11.72 1.80
N ASN A 16 7.08 -12.89 1.93
CA ASN A 16 8.00 -13.41 0.91
C ASN A 16 7.28 -13.62 -0.42
N TYR A 17 6.06 -14.13 -0.37
CA TYR A 17 5.23 -14.34 -1.55
C TYR A 17 4.92 -13.02 -2.26
N LEU A 18 4.47 -12.01 -1.49
CA LEU A 18 4.17 -10.67 -2.03
C LEU A 18 5.40 -10.02 -2.64
N LYS A 19 6.50 -10.05 -1.93
CA LYS A 19 7.77 -9.48 -2.41
C LYS A 19 8.20 -10.12 -3.72
N LYS A 20 8.14 -11.44 -3.79
CA LYS A 20 8.50 -12.19 -4.99
C LYS A 20 7.59 -11.83 -6.16
N MET A 21 6.29 -11.74 -5.92
CA MET A 21 5.31 -11.38 -6.94
C MET A 21 5.53 -9.95 -7.44
N LEU A 22 5.75 -9.00 -6.54
CA LEU A 22 6.02 -7.61 -6.89
C LEU A 22 7.26 -7.49 -7.76
N LEU A 23 8.35 -8.16 -7.38
CA LEU A 23 9.60 -8.13 -8.14
C LEU A 23 9.50 -8.85 -9.49
N LYS A 24 8.61 -9.84 -9.59
CA LYS A 24 8.31 -10.48 -10.87
C LYS A 24 7.56 -9.52 -11.80
N ILE A 25 6.66 -8.70 -11.25
CA ILE A 25 5.92 -7.71 -12.03
C ILE A 25 6.84 -6.59 -12.50
N ASP A 26 7.69 -6.10 -11.60
CA ASP A 26 8.68 -5.06 -11.92
C ASP A 26 9.90 -5.21 -11.02
N ALA A 27 11.01 -5.65 -11.61
CA ALA A 27 12.24 -5.90 -10.87
C ALA A 27 12.90 -4.62 -10.32
N SER A 28 12.46 -3.44 -10.76
CA SER A 28 13.01 -2.17 -10.30
C SER A 28 12.39 -1.67 -9.00
N TYR A 29 11.34 -2.28 -8.49
CA TYR A 29 10.74 -1.88 -7.23
C TYR A 29 11.74 -1.97 -6.07
N ASP A 30 11.77 -0.92 -5.26
CA ASP A 30 12.57 -0.88 -4.03
C ASP A 30 11.65 -1.23 -2.87
N ILE A 31 11.79 -2.44 -2.34
CA ILE A 31 10.85 -2.99 -1.35
C ILE A 31 11.47 -2.95 0.04
N THR A 32 10.75 -2.34 0.97
CA THR A 32 11.10 -2.27 2.38
C THR A 32 10.04 -3.00 3.21
N GLY A 33 10.47 -3.67 4.25
CA GLY A 33 9.61 -4.40 5.17
C GLY A 33 10.20 -5.74 5.57
N PRO A 34 9.45 -6.60 6.23
CA PRO A 34 8.04 -6.38 6.59
C PRO A 34 7.86 -5.53 7.83
N ILE A 35 6.85 -4.69 7.83
CA ILE A 35 6.28 -4.13 9.04
C ILE A 35 5.27 -5.15 9.55
N THR A 36 5.37 -5.53 10.82
CA THR A 36 4.61 -6.69 11.32
C THR A 36 3.58 -6.36 12.39
N ASN A 37 3.58 -5.12 12.90
CA ASN A 37 2.69 -4.76 13.99
C ASN A 37 2.28 -3.28 13.91
N VAL A 38 1.21 -2.94 14.63
CA VAL A 38 0.62 -1.60 14.61
C VAL A 38 1.61 -0.53 15.09
N ALA A 39 2.33 -0.79 16.17
CA ALA A 39 3.27 0.20 16.74
C ALA A 39 4.39 0.54 15.77
N GLU A 40 4.97 -0.47 15.11
CA GLU A 40 6.03 -0.27 14.12
C GLU A 40 5.50 0.48 12.91
N LEU A 41 4.28 0.18 12.45
CA LEU A 41 3.66 0.87 11.33
C LEU A 41 3.46 2.36 11.67
N ARG A 42 2.93 2.65 12.86
CA ARG A 42 2.74 4.02 13.31
C ARG A 42 4.08 4.77 13.36
N ASP A 43 5.10 4.17 13.94
CA ASP A 43 6.42 4.79 14.05
C ASP A 43 7.04 5.04 12.68
N THR A 44 6.91 4.09 11.76
CA THR A 44 7.43 4.22 10.39
C THR A 44 6.72 5.34 9.63
N LEU A 45 5.41 5.45 9.77
CA LEU A 45 4.64 6.51 9.09
C LEU A 45 4.91 7.90 9.69
N GLN A 46 5.32 7.98 10.96
CA GLN A 46 5.68 9.24 11.61
C GLN A 46 7.07 9.72 11.23
N ASN A 47 7.93 8.84 10.72
CA ASN A 47 9.25 9.22 10.25
C ASN A 47 9.16 9.97 8.93
N GLU A 48 10.17 10.79 8.64
CA GLU A 48 10.22 11.57 7.41
C GLU A 48 10.63 10.75 6.19
N GLU A 49 10.91 9.47 6.37
CA GLU A 49 11.29 8.60 5.28
C GLU A 49 10.18 8.49 4.24
N HIS A 50 10.54 8.67 2.98
CA HIS A 50 9.58 8.69 1.88
C HIS A 50 9.34 7.30 1.30
N TYR A 51 8.07 6.94 1.18
CA TYR A 51 7.62 5.77 0.43
C TYR A 51 6.57 6.22 -0.59
N ASP A 52 6.64 5.65 -1.78
CA ASP A 52 5.70 5.98 -2.87
C ASP A 52 4.39 5.22 -2.76
N LEU A 53 4.43 4.04 -2.16
CA LEU A 53 3.29 3.13 -2.11
C LEU A 53 3.36 2.28 -0.84
N LEU A 54 2.21 2.08 -0.23
CA LEU A 54 2.04 1.18 0.90
C LEU A 54 1.23 -0.03 0.44
N VAL A 55 1.75 -1.23 0.67
CA VAL A 55 1.03 -2.49 0.44
C VAL A 55 0.82 -3.11 1.82
N SER A 56 -0.42 -3.15 2.28
CA SER A 56 -0.72 -3.48 3.67
C SER A 56 -1.81 -4.53 3.82
N ASP A 57 -1.52 -5.55 4.65
CA ASP A 57 -2.59 -6.35 5.21
C ASP A 57 -3.38 -5.49 6.20
N VAL A 58 -4.64 -5.84 6.41
CA VAL A 58 -5.49 -5.12 7.36
C VAL A 58 -5.22 -5.59 8.78
N ARG A 59 -5.31 -6.89 9.05
CA ARG A 59 -5.04 -7.46 10.38
C ARG A 59 -3.58 -7.80 10.54
N ILE A 60 -2.95 -7.19 11.53
CA ILE A 60 -1.54 -7.39 11.87
C ILE A 60 -1.42 -7.51 13.38
N ASN A 61 -0.24 -7.83 13.88
CA ASN A 61 -0.02 -7.92 15.31
C ASN A 61 -0.35 -6.60 16.00
N GLY A 62 -1.14 -6.67 17.05
CA GLY A 62 -1.57 -5.49 17.81
C GLY A 62 -2.88 -4.86 17.33
N GLY A 63 -3.51 -5.39 16.28
CA GLY A 63 -4.80 -4.89 15.81
C GLY A 63 -4.92 -4.85 14.30
N THR A 64 -5.29 -3.70 13.76
CA THR A 64 -5.37 -3.48 12.32
C THR A 64 -4.50 -2.30 11.90
N CYS A 65 -4.16 -2.23 10.62
CA CYS A 65 -3.43 -1.09 10.08
C CYS A 65 -4.17 0.24 10.34
N PHE A 66 -5.49 0.20 10.42
CA PHE A 66 -6.29 1.40 10.71
C PHE A 66 -6.02 1.97 12.10
N ASN A 67 -5.60 1.13 13.06
CA ASN A 67 -5.20 1.60 14.38
C ASN A 67 -3.97 2.53 14.30
N ALA A 68 -3.09 2.29 13.34
CA ALA A 68 -1.98 3.21 13.08
C ALA A 68 -2.45 4.44 12.31
N PHE A 69 -3.34 4.27 11.33
CA PHE A 69 -3.79 5.35 10.46
C PHE A 69 -4.61 6.42 11.17
N VAL A 70 -5.29 6.09 12.28
CA VAL A 70 -6.00 7.11 13.08
C VAL A 70 -5.03 8.02 13.82
N VAL A 71 -3.80 7.57 14.06
CA VAL A 71 -2.75 8.37 14.70
C VAL A 71 -1.97 9.16 13.65
N VAL A 72 -1.59 8.50 12.57
CA VAL A 72 -0.83 9.13 11.48
C VAL A 72 -1.39 8.65 10.13
N ARG A 73 -1.99 9.58 9.40
CA ARG A 73 -2.61 9.27 8.11
C ARG A 73 -1.56 8.95 7.05
N PRO A 74 -1.73 7.88 6.25
CA PRO A 74 -0.79 7.63 5.15
C PRO A 74 -0.78 8.80 4.16
N LYS A 75 0.43 9.22 3.77
CA LYS A 75 0.61 10.28 2.77
C LYS A 75 0.74 9.72 1.36
N MET A 76 0.82 8.40 1.23
CA MET A 76 0.96 7.70 -0.03
C MET A 76 -0.28 6.87 -0.32
N PRO A 77 -0.50 6.48 -1.58
CA PRO A 77 -1.57 5.53 -1.91
C PRO A 77 -1.35 4.19 -1.22
N VAL A 78 -2.44 3.52 -0.87
CA VAL A 78 -2.40 2.23 -0.17
C VAL A 78 -3.11 1.17 -0.99
N ILE A 79 -2.42 0.05 -1.24
CA ILE A 79 -3.03 -1.17 -1.75
C ILE A 79 -3.22 -2.09 -0.55
N PHE A 80 -4.48 -2.41 -0.24
CA PHE A 80 -4.80 -3.36 0.83
C PHE A 80 -4.79 -4.77 0.29
N VAL A 81 -4.08 -5.66 0.97
CA VAL A 81 -4.00 -7.09 0.62
C VAL A 81 -4.41 -7.88 1.85
N THR A 82 -5.61 -8.45 1.83
CA THR A 82 -6.16 -9.07 3.03
C THR A 82 -7.11 -10.22 2.72
N ALA A 83 -7.30 -11.12 3.68
CA ALA A 83 -8.31 -12.17 3.59
C ALA A 83 -9.71 -11.65 3.96
N TYR A 84 -9.82 -10.45 4.51
CA TYR A 84 -11.05 -9.89 5.05
C TYR A 84 -11.63 -8.81 4.16
N ASP A 85 -12.83 -9.01 3.62
CA ASP A 85 -13.50 -8.07 2.73
C ASP A 85 -14.31 -6.99 3.47
N GLU A 86 -14.57 -7.19 4.75
CA GLU A 86 -15.37 -6.30 5.58
C GLU A 86 -14.77 -4.90 5.80
N TYR A 87 -13.49 -4.73 5.45
CA TYR A 87 -12.78 -3.47 5.67
C TYR A 87 -12.72 -2.57 4.43
N ALA A 88 -13.34 -2.95 3.33
CA ALA A 88 -13.22 -2.23 2.05
C ALA A 88 -13.59 -0.74 2.17
N LEU A 89 -14.67 -0.40 2.88
CA LEU A 89 -15.08 0.99 3.06
C LEU A 89 -14.05 1.81 3.84
N LYS A 90 -13.47 1.23 4.89
CA LYS A 90 -12.41 1.89 5.67
C LYS A 90 -11.16 2.09 4.83
N ALA A 91 -10.86 1.14 3.95
CA ALA A 91 -9.71 1.21 3.06
C ALA A 91 -9.76 2.47 2.19
N PHE A 92 -10.91 2.74 1.56
CA PHE A 92 -11.06 3.91 0.71
C PHE A 92 -10.96 5.23 1.48
N LYS A 93 -11.36 5.26 2.75
CA LYS A 93 -11.22 6.45 3.59
C LYS A 93 -9.78 6.73 4.01
N ASN A 94 -8.87 5.78 3.83
CA ASN A 94 -7.46 5.88 4.23
C ASN A 94 -6.51 5.80 3.03
N ASN A 95 -6.83 6.51 1.96
CA ASN A 95 -6.05 6.55 0.70
C ASN A 95 -5.96 5.19 -0.01
N GLY A 96 -6.93 4.30 0.25
CA GLY A 96 -7.00 3.03 -0.45
C GLY A 96 -7.34 3.22 -1.92
N ILE A 97 -6.46 2.77 -2.80
CA ILE A 97 -6.67 2.81 -4.24
C ILE A 97 -7.10 1.47 -4.80
N ALA A 98 -6.81 0.40 -4.08
CA ALA A 98 -7.20 -0.94 -4.45
C ALA A 98 -7.31 -1.83 -3.22
N TYR A 99 -8.14 -2.85 -3.32
CA TYR A 99 -8.38 -3.81 -2.27
C TYR A 99 -8.26 -5.21 -2.89
N VAL A 100 -7.13 -5.87 -2.62
CA VAL A 100 -6.83 -7.18 -3.19
C VAL A 100 -7.11 -8.24 -2.14
N GLN A 101 -7.99 -9.18 -2.45
CA GLN A 101 -8.34 -10.24 -1.52
C GLN A 101 -7.39 -11.43 -1.63
N LYS A 102 -7.00 -12.00 -0.48
CA LYS A 102 -6.19 -13.22 -0.46
C LYS A 102 -7.05 -14.43 -0.82
N PRO A 103 -6.55 -15.42 -1.54
CA PRO A 103 -5.18 -15.53 -2.05
C PRO A 103 -4.91 -14.53 -3.18
N VAL A 104 -3.71 -13.93 -3.14
CA VAL A 104 -3.34 -12.88 -4.09
C VAL A 104 -3.09 -13.48 -5.47
N GLU A 105 -3.80 -12.98 -6.48
CA GLU A 105 -3.57 -13.34 -7.86
C GLU A 105 -2.73 -12.26 -8.55
N GLU A 106 -1.80 -12.67 -9.39
CA GLU A 106 -0.89 -11.77 -10.07
C GLU A 106 -1.62 -10.70 -10.88
N GLU A 107 -2.68 -11.08 -11.59
CA GLU A 107 -3.48 -10.15 -12.40
C GLU A 107 -4.09 -9.02 -11.56
N GLU A 108 -4.69 -9.36 -10.42
CA GLU A 108 -5.29 -8.37 -9.53
C GLU A 108 -4.24 -7.42 -8.95
N LEU A 109 -3.09 -7.97 -8.56
CA LEU A 109 -2.00 -7.16 -8.02
C LEU A 109 -1.43 -6.25 -9.11
N ARG A 110 -1.29 -6.77 -10.32
CA ARG A 110 -0.80 -5.99 -11.47
C ARG A 110 -1.73 -4.82 -11.78
N GLU A 111 -3.03 -5.04 -11.78
CA GLU A 111 -4.04 -3.99 -11.99
C GLU A 111 -3.97 -2.92 -10.89
N ALA A 112 -3.81 -3.34 -9.64
CA ALA A 112 -3.67 -2.42 -8.52
C ALA A 112 -2.41 -1.55 -8.67
N LEU A 113 -1.30 -2.16 -9.09
CA LEU A 113 -0.05 -1.44 -9.31
C LEU A 113 -0.13 -0.46 -10.48
N GLU A 114 -0.83 -0.83 -11.56
CA GLU A 114 -1.07 0.08 -12.69
C GLU A 114 -1.85 1.31 -12.23
N LYS A 115 -2.85 1.11 -11.39
CA LYS A 115 -3.63 2.20 -10.80
C LYS A 115 -2.74 3.10 -9.93
N ALA A 116 -1.86 2.52 -9.13
CA ALA A 116 -0.92 3.26 -8.29
C ALA A 116 0.05 4.09 -9.14
N LYS A 117 0.58 3.51 -10.21
CA LYS A 117 1.50 4.21 -11.11
C LYS A 117 0.86 5.45 -11.74
N LYS A 118 -0.41 5.36 -12.12
CA LYS A 118 -1.14 6.50 -12.66
C LYS A 118 -1.25 7.64 -11.64
N MET A 119 -1.44 7.31 -10.37
CA MET A 119 -1.52 8.31 -9.31
C MET A 119 -0.18 8.97 -9.01
N LEU A 120 0.92 8.29 -9.27
CA LEU A 120 2.27 8.79 -9.05
C LEU A 120 2.83 9.52 -10.29
N SER A 121 2.10 9.51 -11.39
CA SER A 121 2.53 10.12 -12.65
C SER A 121 2.43 11.65 -12.57
N PRO A 122 3.45 12.42 -13.02
CA PRO A 122 3.37 13.87 -13.12
C PRO A 122 2.20 14.36 -13.99
N GLU A 123 1.87 13.64 -15.04
CA GLU A 123 0.73 13.95 -15.91
C GLU A 123 -0.58 13.96 -15.15
N ASN A 124 -0.74 12.98 -14.23
CA ASN A 124 -1.92 12.88 -13.40
C ASN A 124 -2.06 14.07 -12.44
N GLU A 125 -0.95 14.57 -11.92
CA GLU A 125 -0.93 15.75 -11.06
C GLU A 125 -1.34 17.01 -11.83
N ILE A 126 -0.86 17.15 -13.04
CA ILE A 126 -1.21 18.28 -13.93
C ILE A 126 -2.70 18.23 -14.23
N ASP A 127 -3.23 17.07 -14.59
CA ASP A 127 -4.65 16.89 -14.88
C ASP A 127 -5.53 17.26 -13.67
N LYS A 128 -5.12 16.87 -12.47
CA LYS A 128 -5.82 17.24 -11.24
C LYS A 128 -5.83 18.73 -11.01
N ILE A 129 -4.72 19.39 -11.22
CA ILE A 129 -4.59 20.83 -11.06
C ILE A 129 -5.50 21.56 -12.07
N LEU A 130 -5.50 21.11 -13.32
CA LEU A 130 -6.34 21.68 -14.36
C LEU A 130 -7.83 21.49 -14.05
N ALA A 131 -8.20 20.31 -13.56
CA ALA A 131 -9.58 20.03 -13.17
C ALA A 131 -10.06 20.94 -12.02
N MET A 132 -9.17 21.26 -11.09
CA MET A 132 -9.49 22.14 -9.96
C MET A 132 -9.69 23.59 -10.36
N LYS A 133 -9.14 24.02 -11.49
CA LYS A 133 -9.25 25.41 -11.98
C LYS A 133 -10.49 25.63 -12.86
N LEU A 134 -11.12 24.57 -13.26
CA LEU A 134 -12.32 24.61 -14.09
C LEU A 134 -13.59 24.59 -13.23
#